data_3b53ca664005ad1aa7901a407b129b02
#
_entry.id   3b53ca664005ad1aa7901a407b129b02
#
_cell.length_a   1.000
_cell.length_b   1.000
_cell.length_c   1.000
_cell.angle_alpha   90.00
_cell.angle_beta   90.00
_cell.angle_gamma   90.00
#
_symmetry.space_group_name_H-M   'P 1'
#
loop_
_entity.id
_entity.type
_entity.pdbx_description
1 polymer ?
#
loop_
_entity_poly.entity_id
_entity_poly.type
_entity_poly.pdbx_seq_one_letter_code
_entity_poly.pdbx_strand_id
1 'polypeptide(L)'
;KPEPVAIGKARVITEGETLAIVSIGTMLATCEEVIARLSKKGANCTLVDARFAKPIDTDLLDRLCKTHSALLIVEEGAAGGFAAQVMQYLVNAGHMDSNVKVRAATLPDSVIDHAERDFQLETVGLDATSLLQQAESLISDNINMANSAHS
;
A
#
# COMPACT_ATOMS: atom_id res chain seq x y z
N LYS A 1 25.77 13.37 -8.92
CA LYS A 1 24.72 13.94 -9.78
C LYS A 1 23.42 13.23 -9.46
N PRO A 2 22.31 13.93 -9.20
CA PRO A 2 21.02 13.26 -9.04
C PRO A 2 20.66 12.58 -10.37
N GLU A 3 20.29 11.30 -10.29
CA GLU A 3 19.77 10.61 -11.47
C GLU A 3 18.42 11.20 -11.86
N PRO A 4 18.17 11.41 -13.16
CA PRO A 4 16.89 11.91 -13.61
C PRO A 4 15.79 10.89 -13.29
N VAL A 5 14.73 11.37 -12.64
CA VAL A 5 13.57 10.54 -12.31
C VAL A 5 12.77 10.31 -13.60
N ALA A 6 12.66 9.07 -14.02
CA ALA A 6 11.83 8.72 -15.17
C ALA A 6 10.34 8.92 -14.83
N ILE A 7 9.63 9.66 -15.68
CA ILE A 7 8.20 9.93 -15.50
C ILE A 7 7.42 8.61 -15.49
N GLY A 8 6.51 8.47 -14.53
CA GLY A 8 5.68 7.27 -14.38
C GLY A 8 6.43 6.04 -13.86
N LYS A 9 7.61 6.22 -13.27
CA LYS A 9 8.36 5.14 -12.63
C LYS A 9 8.40 5.32 -11.11
N ALA A 10 7.93 4.30 -10.42
CA ALA A 10 7.99 4.22 -8.97
C ALA A 10 9.40 3.80 -8.50
N ARG A 11 9.63 3.94 -7.21
CA ARG A 11 10.88 3.52 -6.56
C ARG A 11 10.58 2.46 -5.50
N VAL A 12 11.25 1.32 -5.60
CA VAL A 12 11.21 0.31 -4.55
C VAL A 12 12.21 0.72 -3.46
N ILE A 13 11.71 0.92 -2.25
CA ILE A 13 12.51 1.30 -1.08
C ILE A 13 13.06 0.07 -0.38
N THR A 14 12.20 -0.94 -0.21
CA THR A 14 12.53 -2.21 0.46
C THR A 14 11.90 -3.35 -0.31
N GLU A 15 12.62 -4.43 -0.50
CA GLU A 15 12.09 -5.66 -1.12
C GLU A 15 11.74 -6.69 -0.04
N GLY A 16 10.62 -7.37 -0.22
CA GLY A 16 10.14 -8.45 0.64
C GLY A 16 9.10 -9.27 -0.10
N GLU A 17 8.52 -10.27 0.57
CA GLU A 17 7.63 -11.23 -0.06
C GLU A 17 6.24 -11.30 0.60
N THR A 18 6.12 -10.83 1.84
CA THR A 18 4.91 -11.04 2.65
C THR A 18 3.76 -10.15 2.22
N LEU A 19 4.02 -8.87 2.02
CA LEU A 19 3.05 -7.83 1.67
C LEU A 19 3.76 -6.75 0.87
N ALA A 20 3.10 -6.13 -0.08
CA ALA A 20 3.58 -4.91 -0.72
C ALA A 20 2.76 -3.70 -0.24
N ILE A 21 3.45 -2.70 0.27
CA ILE A 21 2.87 -1.38 0.61
C ILE A 21 3.28 -0.41 -0.49
N VAL A 22 2.30 0.19 -1.13
CA VAL A 22 2.50 1.21 -2.18
C VAL A 22 2.03 2.55 -1.63
N SER A 23 2.97 3.43 -1.35
CA SER A 23 2.71 4.76 -0.80
C SER A 23 2.90 5.85 -1.85
N ILE A 24 2.25 6.98 -1.65
CA ILE A 24 2.46 8.18 -2.45
C ILE A 24 2.58 9.43 -1.56
N GLY A 25 3.49 10.30 -1.92
CA GLY A 25 3.66 11.62 -1.30
C GLY A 25 4.08 11.54 0.17
N THR A 26 3.38 12.26 1.01
CA THR A 26 3.69 12.46 2.42
C THR A 26 3.58 11.20 3.29
N MET A 27 2.94 10.14 2.78
CA MET A 27 2.76 8.90 3.54
C MET A 27 3.99 7.98 3.54
N LEU A 28 5.03 8.28 2.76
CA LEU A 28 6.22 7.42 2.68
C LEU A 28 6.88 7.23 4.05
N ALA A 29 7.14 8.30 4.80
CA ALA A 29 7.78 8.20 6.11
C ALA A 29 6.98 7.36 7.11
N THR A 30 5.65 7.51 7.13
CA THR A 30 4.77 6.68 7.95
C THR A 30 4.83 5.21 7.53
N CYS A 31 4.85 4.93 6.23
CA CYS A 31 4.98 3.56 5.72
C CYS A 31 6.35 2.95 6.01
N GLU A 32 7.43 3.74 6.01
CA GLU A 32 8.76 3.27 6.46
C GLU A 32 8.74 2.82 7.92
N GLU A 33 8.05 3.54 8.79
CA GLU A 33 7.86 3.14 10.20
C GLU A 33 7.06 1.83 10.30
N VAL A 34 6.01 1.67 9.53
CA VAL A 34 5.21 0.43 9.46
C VAL A 34 6.08 -0.75 9.02
N ILE A 35 6.88 -0.59 7.98
CA ILE A 35 7.82 -1.61 7.50
C ILE A 35 8.82 -2.01 8.59
N ALA A 36 9.40 -1.03 9.31
CA ALA A 36 10.32 -1.31 10.41
C ALA A 36 9.66 -2.11 11.54
N ARG A 37 8.43 -1.80 11.90
CA ARG A 37 7.65 -2.53 12.91
C ARG A 37 7.31 -3.94 12.44
N LEU A 38 6.91 -4.13 11.18
CA LEU A 38 6.64 -5.45 10.60
C LEU A 38 7.90 -6.32 10.56
N SER A 39 9.04 -5.74 10.19
CA SER A 39 10.33 -6.45 10.17
C SER A 39 10.73 -6.97 11.56
N LYS A 40 10.50 -6.21 12.62
CA LYS A 40 10.73 -6.65 14.00
C LYS A 40 9.84 -7.84 14.40
N LYS A 41 8.71 -8.01 13.74
CA LYS A 41 7.79 -9.15 13.94
C LYS A 41 8.06 -10.31 12.99
N GLY A 42 9.12 -10.23 12.20
CA GLY A 42 9.53 -11.28 11.27
C GLY A 42 8.85 -11.23 9.90
N ALA A 43 8.10 -10.18 9.59
CA ALA A 43 7.46 -10.01 8.29
C ALA A 43 8.29 -9.13 7.37
N ASN A 44 8.81 -9.71 6.29
CA ASN A 44 9.56 -9.00 5.27
C ASN A 44 8.62 -8.51 4.17
N CYS A 45 8.42 -7.21 4.13
CA CYS A 45 7.47 -6.56 3.22
C CYS A 45 8.18 -5.67 2.20
N THR A 46 7.59 -5.56 1.03
CA THR A 46 8.00 -4.59 0.01
C THR A 46 7.41 -3.23 0.33
N LEU A 47 8.21 -2.17 0.22
CA LEU A 47 7.74 -0.78 0.27
C LEU A 47 8.07 -0.08 -1.04
N VAL A 48 7.07 0.54 -1.61
CA VAL A 48 7.16 1.30 -2.86
C VAL A 48 6.77 2.75 -2.62
N ASP A 49 7.61 3.66 -3.09
CA ASP A 49 7.27 5.07 -3.30
C ASP A 49 6.79 5.23 -4.75
N ALA A 50 5.50 5.47 -4.93
CA ALA A 50 4.90 5.58 -6.26
C ALA A 50 5.38 6.81 -7.05
N ARG A 51 5.78 7.90 -6.37
CA ARG A 51 6.27 9.17 -6.92
C ARG A 51 5.25 9.92 -7.79
N PHE A 52 4.52 9.23 -8.64
CA PHE A 52 3.59 9.81 -9.62
C PHE A 52 2.19 9.26 -9.42
N ALA A 53 1.23 10.18 -9.29
CA ALA A 53 -0.19 9.81 -9.33
C ALA A 53 -0.66 9.54 -10.77
N LYS A 54 -0.05 10.22 -11.74
CA LYS A 54 -0.28 10.04 -13.19
C LYS A 54 1.01 10.33 -13.97
N PRO A 55 1.42 9.43 -14.86
CA PRO A 55 0.94 8.06 -15.01
C PRO A 55 1.42 7.17 -13.85
N ILE A 56 0.63 6.15 -13.51
CA ILE A 56 1.04 5.11 -12.54
C ILE A 56 2.03 4.14 -13.19
N ASP A 57 2.88 3.51 -12.39
CA ASP A 57 3.83 2.49 -12.86
C ASP A 57 3.15 1.12 -12.99
N THR A 58 2.56 0.86 -14.14
CA THR A 58 1.83 -0.38 -14.41
C THR A 58 2.72 -1.62 -14.42
N ASP A 59 3.95 -1.51 -14.91
CA ASP A 59 4.90 -2.62 -14.92
C ASP A 59 5.24 -3.08 -13.49
N LEU A 60 5.43 -2.13 -12.58
CA LEU A 60 5.68 -2.45 -11.18
C LEU A 60 4.45 -3.08 -10.53
N LEU A 61 3.26 -2.53 -10.77
CA LEU A 61 2.01 -3.10 -10.24
C LEU A 61 1.79 -4.53 -10.72
N ASP A 62 2.04 -4.81 -12.00
CA ASP A 62 1.97 -6.17 -12.54
C ASP A 62 2.94 -7.12 -11.84
N ARG A 63 4.16 -6.67 -11.59
CA ARG A 63 5.16 -7.44 -10.85
C ARG A 63 4.71 -7.72 -9.42
N LEU A 64 4.23 -6.70 -8.71
CA LEU A 64 3.77 -6.85 -7.32
C LEU A 64 2.61 -7.85 -7.21
N CYS A 65 1.65 -7.80 -8.11
CA CYS A 65 0.52 -8.73 -8.12
C CYS A 65 0.94 -10.18 -8.40
N LYS A 66 2.04 -10.39 -9.11
CA LYS A 66 2.58 -11.73 -9.39
C LYS A 66 3.44 -12.28 -8.24
N THR A 67 4.05 -11.40 -7.45
CA THR A 67 5.04 -11.78 -6.43
C THR A 67 4.52 -11.68 -5.01
N HIS A 68 3.38 -11.03 -4.78
CA HIS A 68 2.77 -10.85 -3.47
C HIS A 68 1.33 -11.32 -3.47
N SER A 69 0.89 -11.81 -2.32
CA SER A 69 -0.51 -12.22 -2.12
C SER A 69 -1.40 -11.09 -1.58
N ALA A 70 -0.80 -9.98 -1.17
CA ALA A 70 -1.53 -8.81 -0.69
C ALA A 70 -0.80 -7.50 -1.00
N LEU A 71 -1.59 -6.47 -1.33
CA LEU A 71 -1.16 -5.09 -1.54
C LEU A 71 -1.95 -4.15 -0.64
N LEU A 72 -1.26 -3.22 -0.01
CA LEU A 72 -1.84 -2.09 0.72
C LEU A 72 -1.44 -0.78 0.03
N ILE A 73 -2.40 -0.07 -0.51
CA ILE A 73 -2.19 1.23 -1.16
C ILE A 73 -2.45 2.33 -0.14
N VAL A 74 -1.49 3.22 0.07
CA VAL A 74 -1.57 4.26 1.11
C VAL A 74 -1.44 5.64 0.51
N GLU A 75 -2.47 6.46 0.70
CA GLU A 75 -2.54 7.82 0.16
C GLU A 75 -3.18 8.77 1.18
N GLU A 76 -2.52 9.89 1.46
CA GLU A 76 -3.13 11.02 2.16
C GLU A 76 -3.89 11.90 1.16
N GLY A 77 -4.95 11.36 0.58
CA GLY A 77 -5.79 12.02 -0.41
C GLY A 77 -7.23 11.53 -0.30
N ALA A 78 -8.14 12.31 -0.83
CA ALA A 78 -9.55 11.95 -0.86
C ALA A 78 -9.80 10.74 -1.76
N ALA A 79 -10.92 10.05 -1.54
CA ALA A 79 -11.39 8.99 -2.43
C ALA A 79 -11.45 9.49 -3.89
N GLY A 80 -11.00 8.65 -4.84
CA GLY A 80 -10.93 9.01 -6.26
C GLY A 80 -9.54 9.47 -6.75
N GLY A 81 -8.52 9.55 -5.86
CA GLY A 81 -7.16 9.93 -6.21
C GLY A 81 -6.30 8.77 -6.74
N PHE A 82 -5.05 8.73 -6.32
CA PHE A 82 -4.07 7.72 -6.75
C PHE A 82 -4.53 6.28 -6.49
N ALA A 83 -5.04 6.00 -5.29
CA ALA A 83 -5.49 4.66 -4.93
C ALA A 83 -6.63 4.18 -5.84
N ALA A 84 -7.55 5.05 -6.20
CA ALA A 84 -8.64 4.73 -7.13
C ALA A 84 -8.12 4.38 -8.53
N GLN A 85 -7.09 5.08 -9.02
CA GLN A 85 -6.47 4.78 -10.31
C GLN A 85 -5.73 3.44 -10.30
N VAL A 86 -5.02 3.14 -9.21
CA VAL A 86 -4.39 1.82 -9.03
C VAL A 86 -5.44 0.73 -9.03
N MET A 87 -6.50 0.87 -8.26
CA MET A 87 -7.60 -0.10 -8.19
C MET A 87 -8.25 -0.32 -9.56
N GLN A 88 -8.53 0.75 -10.29
CA GLN A 88 -9.10 0.67 -11.64
C GLN A 88 -8.18 -0.08 -12.59
N TYR A 89 -6.88 0.21 -12.55
CA TYR A 89 -5.89 -0.51 -13.35
C TYR A 89 -5.88 -2.00 -13.01
N LEU A 90 -5.82 -2.37 -11.73
CA LEU A 90 -5.76 -3.76 -11.30
C LEU A 90 -7.00 -4.57 -11.74
N VAL A 91 -8.17 -3.96 -11.67
CA VAL A 91 -9.41 -4.55 -12.16
C VAL A 91 -9.36 -4.76 -13.68
N ASN A 92 -9.02 -3.73 -14.43
CA ASN A 92 -9.01 -3.78 -15.90
C ASN A 92 -7.91 -4.70 -16.47
N ALA A 93 -6.80 -4.84 -15.75
CA ALA A 93 -5.72 -5.75 -16.12
C ALA A 93 -5.98 -7.22 -15.70
N GLY A 94 -7.07 -7.50 -15.03
CA GLY A 94 -7.44 -8.84 -14.59
C GLY A 94 -6.74 -9.33 -13.31
N HIS A 95 -5.99 -8.47 -12.61
CA HIS A 95 -5.30 -8.87 -11.38
C HIS A 95 -6.25 -9.22 -10.25
N MET A 96 -7.45 -8.66 -10.25
CA MET A 96 -8.47 -8.96 -9.24
C MET A 96 -9.19 -10.29 -9.47
N ASP A 97 -8.94 -10.97 -10.58
CA ASP A 97 -9.44 -12.32 -10.87
C ASP A 97 -8.57 -13.41 -10.20
N SER A 98 -7.43 -13.01 -9.64
CA SER A 98 -6.53 -13.88 -8.87
C SER A 98 -6.78 -13.77 -7.36
N ASN A 99 -5.99 -14.50 -6.57
CA ASN A 99 -6.11 -14.49 -5.10
C ASN A 99 -5.40 -13.30 -4.42
N VAL A 100 -4.93 -12.32 -5.18
CA VAL A 100 -4.31 -11.12 -4.62
C VAL A 100 -5.35 -10.31 -3.85
N LYS A 101 -5.06 -10.00 -2.59
CA LYS A 101 -5.88 -9.13 -1.76
C LYS A 101 -5.37 -7.70 -1.86
N VAL A 102 -6.26 -6.77 -2.13
CA VAL A 102 -5.91 -5.34 -2.22
C VAL A 102 -6.77 -4.53 -1.28
N ARG A 103 -6.14 -3.65 -0.52
CA ARG A 103 -6.81 -2.66 0.33
C ARG A 103 -6.22 -1.28 0.05
N ALA A 104 -7.05 -0.27 0.20
CA ALA A 104 -6.65 1.13 0.08
C ALA A 104 -6.90 1.84 1.40
N ALA A 105 -5.88 2.50 1.92
CA ALA A 105 -5.95 3.39 3.08
C ALA A 105 -5.87 4.83 2.57
N THR A 106 -7.00 5.52 2.57
CA THR A 106 -7.16 6.88 2.06
C THR A 106 -7.96 7.72 3.04
N LEU A 107 -8.00 9.03 2.83
CA LEU A 107 -8.91 9.90 3.57
C LEU A 107 -10.36 9.57 3.19
N PRO A 108 -11.28 9.53 4.18
CA PRO A 108 -12.70 9.36 3.89
C PRO A 108 -13.26 10.59 3.17
N ASP A 109 -14.31 10.38 2.38
CA ASP A 109 -15.04 11.44 1.68
C ASP A 109 -16.00 12.19 2.66
N SER A 110 -15.49 12.53 3.82
CA SER A 110 -16.20 13.25 4.88
C SER A 110 -15.40 14.47 5.32
N VAL A 111 -16.12 15.49 5.78
CA VAL A 111 -15.48 16.69 6.36
C VAL A 111 -14.72 16.29 7.63
N ILE A 112 -13.41 16.46 7.62
CA ILE A 112 -12.57 16.29 8.82
C ILE A 112 -12.49 17.65 9.51
N ASP A 113 -12.85 17.71 10.78
CA ASP A 113 -12.72 18.92 11.58
C ASP A 113 -11.28 19.42 11.62
N HIS A 114 -11.11 20.74 11.74
CA HIS A 114 -9.80 21.36 11.87
C HIS A 114 -9.12 20.93 13.18
N ALA A 115 -8.27 19.90 13.07
CA ALA A 115 -7.42 19.40 14.15
C ALA A 115 -5.96 19.38 13.68
N GLU A 116 -5.04 19.12 14.58
CA GLU A 116 -3.65 18.90 14.21
C GLU A 116 -3.54 17.68 13.27
N ARG A 117 -2.60 17.73 12.32
CA ARG A 117 -2.46 16.72 11.27
C ARG A 117 -2.33 15.29 11.82
N ASP A 118 -1.52 15.10 12.87
CA ASP A 118 -1.31 13.77 13.43
C ASP A 118 -2.58 13.18 14.06
N PHE A 119 -3.36 14.01 14.75
CA PHE A 119 -4.66 13.61 15.28
C PHE A 119 -5.67 13.30 14.17
N GLN A 120 -5.65 14.08 13.07
CA GLN A 120 -6.49 13.80 11.90
C GLN A 120 -6.13 12.45 11.27
N LEU A 121 -4.85 12.14 11.10
CA LEU A 121 -4.40 10.88 10.54
C LEU A 121 -4.81 9.69 11.41
N GLU A 122 -4.69 9.80 12.74
CA GLU A 122 -5.15 8.78 13.67
C GLU A 122 -6.65 8.54 13.55
N THR A 123 -7.44 9.62 13.51
CA THR A 123 -8.91 9.55 13.40
C THR A 123 -9.37 8.83 12.13
N VAL A 124 -8.65 8.98 11.02
CA VAL A 124 -8.99 8.34 9.72
C VAL A 124 -8.23 7.03 9.47
N GLY A 125 -7.38 6.59 10.40
CA GLY A 125 -6.65 5.32 10.26
C GLY A 125 -5.43 5.36 9.34
N LEU A 126 -4.81 6.53 9.17
CA LEU A 126 -3.59 6.74 8.37
C LEU A 126 -2.32 6.94 9.21
N ASP A 127 -2.40 6.84 10.53
CA ASP A 127 -1.24 6.80 11.41
C ASP A 127 -0.52 5.43 11.33
N ALA A 128 0.72 5.37 11.78
CA ALA A 128 1.54 4.15 11.69
C ALA A 128 0.91 2.96 12.42
N THR A 129 0.29 3.15 13.57
CA THR A 129 -0.35 2.08 14.35
C THR A 129 -1.57 1.51 13.61
N SER A 130 -2.42 2.35 13.04
CA SER A 130 -3.59 1.93 12.26
C SER A 130 -3.20 1.23 10.98
N LEU A 131 -2.20 1.74 10.27
CA LEU A 131 -1.67 1.10 9.05
C LEU A 131 -1.00 -0.24 9.36
N LEU A 132 -0.30 -0.35 10.49
CA LEU A 132 0.28 -1.61 10.96
C LEU A 132 -0.81 -2.65 11.19
N GLN A 133 -1.92 -2.29 11.83
CA GLN A 133 -3.06 -3.18 12.05
C GLN A 133 -3.68 -3.66 10.74
N GLN A 134 -3.85 -2.76 9.77
CA GLN A 134 -4.35 -3.12 8.44
C GLN A 134 -3.40 -4.08 7.70
N ALA A 135 -2.09 -3.83 7.77
CA ALA A 135 -1.08 -4.70 7.18
C ALA A 135 -1.06 -6.08 7.83
N GLU A 136 -1.11 -6.15 9.15
CA GLU A 136 -1.15 -7.41 9.91
C GLU A 136 -2.42 -8.22 9.59
N SER A 137 -3.56 -7.56 9.44
CA SER A 137 -4.81 -8.20 9.02
C SER A 137 -4.69 -8.86 7.65
N LEU A 138 -4.09 -8.18 6.67
CA LEU A 138 -3.85 -8.73 5.33
C LEU A 138 -2.90 -9.95 5.36
N ILE A 139 -1.85 -9.89 6.17
CA ILE A 139 -0.89 -10.99 6.33
C ILE A 139 -1.56 -12.19 6.99
N SER A 140 -2.32 -12.01 8.07
CA SER A 140 -3.03 -13.07 8.80
C SER A 140 -4.07 -13.77 7.94
N ASP A 141 -4.84 -13.04 7.15
CA ASP A 141 -5.82 -13.59 6.22
C ASP A 141 -5.17 -14.51 5.18
N ASN A 142 -3.99 -14.15 4.69
CA ASN A 142 -3.25 -14.96 3.74
C ASN A 142 -2.75 -16.27 4.35
N ILE A 143 -2.29 -16.27 5.60
CA ILE A 143 -1.87 -17.47 6.32
C ILE A 143 -3.07 -18.42 6.51
N ASN A 144 -4.21 -17.90 6.89
CA ASN A 144 -5.43 -18.68 7.07
C ASN A 144 -5.92 -19.32 5.77
N MET A 145 -5.84 -18.61 4.65
CA MET A 145 -6.19 -19.15 3.34
C MET A 145 -5.21 -20.25 2.88
N ALA A 146 -3.92 -20.07 3.10
CA ALA A 146 -2.91 -21.09 2.77
C ALA A 146 -3.13 -22.38 3.60
N ASN A 147 -3.47 -22.26 4.88
CA ASN A 147 -3.75 -23.39 5.76
C ASN A 147 -5.05 -24.13 5.38
N SER A 148 -6.08 -23.42 4.93
CA SER A 148 -7.34 -24.04 4.49
C SER A 148 -7.23 -24.75 3.14
N ALA A 149 -6.32 -24.35 2.27
CA ALA A 149 -6.06 -25.00 1.00
C ALA A 149 -5.30 -26.34 1.12
N HIS A 150 -4.68 -26.61 2.29
CA HIS A 150 -3.95 -27.85 2.58
C HIS A 150 -4.74 -28.83 3.49
N SER A 151 -5.97 -28.49 3.81
CA SER A 151 -6.91 -29.36 4.49
C SER A 151 -7.94 -29.88 3.49
#